data_00ab8833c0ae67abcc5562f6d1d963b6
#
_entry.id   00ab8833c0ae67abcc5562f6d1d963b6
#
_cell.length_a   1.000
_cell.length_b   1.000
_cell.length_c   1.000
_cell.angle_alpha   90.00
_cell.angle_beta   90.00
_cell.angle_gamma   90.00
#
_symmetry.space_group_name_H-M   'P 1'
#
loop_
_entity.id
_entity.type
_entity.pdbx_description
1 polymer ?
#
loop_
_entity_poly.entity_id
_entity_poly.type
_entity_poly.pdbx_seq_one_letter_code
_entity_poly.pdbx_strand_id
1 'polypeptide(L)'
;TTGGGTLTAGILFGGYDPPGTAYKAETFEYNGTAWTEGGDMSNARNNFGGLGTQTAALAVGGQNPALSPAPFSGSEEYDGSSWTTGGALPGGFDSNYGCTGTQTAGLMVGGAGPGGRSNLTLSYNGTSWSDTGHNTPAVQDRNGATGPASAALSGGGRKGPAPSGAPTNNFNYYNGSTWTSITNYPTSGYHFHMQGPFTDTIVSGGFPLNTNANWWDGTSWTTAPSMSNNHGQAAKANSTAGATSGDGFVAGADPSGFNGTEHWNSAPSVFNQITEGQLYFNSTTNSFKETLKDFTAGTWSSANGLNNGRTGVSGARNTPGHGTGLAMAGFTTPPLTARGYTEEYDGTSWTEETDANQSRGQTSGTGTSSTAGLLYGGETYPSPANVTSTETWNGSSWTEVNELNVAGRGMGNCGTTIAAL
;
A
#
# COMPACT_ATOMS: atom_id res chain seq x y z
N THR A 1 9.09 20.22 -13.62
CA THR A 1 9.41 18.78 -13.59
C THR A 1 8.14 17.97 -13.38
N THR A 2 8.15 16.74 -13.85
CA THR A 2 7.18 15.69 -13.55
C THR A 2 7.94 14.37 -13.39
N GLY A 3 7.25 13.31 -13.00
CA GLY A 3 7.90 12.03 -12.75
C GLY A 3 6.94 10.87 -12.62
N GLY A 4 7.52 9.73 -12.25
CA GLY A 4 6.82 8.46 -12.03
C GLY A 4 7.64 7.53 -11.15
N GLY A 5 7.20 6.27 -11.08
CA GLY A 5 7.92 5.23 -10.34
C GLY A 5 7.52 5.07 -8.88
N THR A 6 8.40 4.44 -8.11
CA THR A 6 8.20 4.10 -6.70
C THR A 6 9.29 4.72 -5.82
N LEU A 7 9.15 4.55 -4.50
CA LEU A 7 10.11 5.03 -3.50
C LEU A 7 11.54 4.50 -3.73
N THR A 8 11.69 3.32 -4.29
CA THR A 8 13.00 2.68 -4.55
C THR A 8 13.41 2.67 -6.02
N ALA A 9 12.54 3.14 -6.91
CA ALA A 9 12.76 3.21 -8.36
C ALA A 9 11.96 4.38 -8.94
N GLY A 10 12.37 5.59 -8.62
CA GLY A 10 11.74 6.83 -9.05
C GLY A 10 12.39 7.43 -10.29
N ILE A 11 11.62 8.19 -11.05
CA ILE A 11 12.12 8.94 -12.21
C ILE A 11 11.55 10.37 -12.20
N LEU A 12 12.39 11.35 -12.50
CA LEU A 12 12.04 12.74 -12.74
C LEU A 12 12.57 13.18 -14.10
N PHE A 13 11.80 13.98 -14.82
CA PHE A 13 12.23 14.45 -16.13
C PHE A 13 11.66 15.82 -16.49
N GLY A 14 12.39 16.53 -17.34
CA GLY A 14 12.06 17.83 -17.87
C GLY A 14 11.81 18.92 -16.83
N GLY A 15 11.15 19.98 -17.25
CA GLY A 15 10.80 21.06 -16.35
C GLY A 15 11.31 22.42 -16.81
N TYR A 16 11.45 23.35 -15.87
CA TYR A 16 11.89 24.72 -16.11
C TYR A 16 12.80 25.17 -14.97
N ASP A 17 13.86 25.87 -15.29
CA ASP A 17 14.84 26.37 -14.35
C ASP A 17 14.73 27.88 -14.21
N PRO A 18 14.04 28.42 -13.18
CA PRO A 18 14.10 29.81 -12.79
C PRO A 18 15.31 30.04 -11.86
N PRO A 19 16.17 31.06 -12.03
CA PRO A 19 16.02 32.25 -12.88
C PRO A 19 16.62 32.14 -14.29
N GLY A 20 17.14 30.95 -14.67
CA GLY A 20 17.83 30.76 -15.95
C GLY A 20 16.96 30.80 -17.20
N THR A 21 15.63 30.79 -17.08
CA THR A 21 14.67 30.79 -18.19
C THR A 21 14.86 29.64 -19.19
N ALA A 22 15.46 28.53 -18.75
CA ALA A 22 15.74 27.40 -19.61
C ALA A 22 14.72 26.26 -19.41
N TYR A 23 14.12 25.81 -20.50
CA TYR A 23 13.37 24.55 -20.52
C TYR A 23 14.37 23.39 -20.44
N LYS A 24 14.00 22.37 -19.70
CA LYS A 24 14.85 21.24 -19.37
C LYS A 24 14.38 19.97 -20.07
N ALA A 25 15.32 19.12 -20.43
CA ALA A 25 15.11 17.78 -20.98
C ALA A 25 15.71 16.70 -20.08
N GLU A 26 16.47 17.10 -19.08
CA GLU A 26 17.22 16.19 -18.22
C GLU A 26 16.30 15.16 -17.55
N THR A 27 16.78 13.95 -17.40
CA THR A 27 16.13 12.86 -16.69
C THR A 27 17.00 12.44 -15.51
N PHE A 28 16.36 12.22 -14.38
CA PHE A 28 17.02 11.74 -13.16
C PHE A 28 16.31 10.48 -12.66
N GLU A 29 17.09 9.50 -12.26
CA GLU A 29 16.64 8.23 -11.72
C GLU A 29 17.00 8.11 -10.25
N TYR A 30 16.04 7.67 -9.42
CA TYR A 30 16.20 7.46 -7.99
C TYR A 30 16.20 5.97 -7.66
N ASN A 31 17.20 5.51 -6.94
CA ASN A 31 17.36 4.11 -6.55
C ASN A 31 16.96 3.81 -5.09
N GLY A 32 16.24 4.73 -4.46
CA GLY A 32 15.89 4.66 -3.03
C GLY A 32 16.89 5.36 -2.10
N THR A 33 18.07 5.76 -2.62
CA THR A 33 19.14 6.39 -1.81
C THR A 33 19.70 7.63 -2.49
N ALA A 34 19.90 7.57 -3.80
CA ALA A 34 20.54 8.63 -4.56
C ALA A 34 19.88 8.83 -5.92
N TRP A 35 20.02 10.05 -6.45
CA TRP A 35 19.65 10.41 -7.81
C TRP A 35 20.84 10.28 -8.74
N THR A 36 20.62 9.71 -9.92
CA THR A 36 21.60 9.61 -11.02
C THR A 36 21.00 10.17 -12.31
N GLU A 37 21.81 10.70 -13.19
CA GLU A 37 21.35 11.14 -14.50
C GLU A 37 21.04 9.94 -15.40
N GLY A 38 19.89 9.99 -16.10
CA GLY A 38 19.47 9.07 -17.15
C GLY A 38 19.56 9.73 -18.52
N GLY A 39 19.07 9.05 -19.56
CA GLY A 39 18.99 9.63 -20.91
C GLY A 39 17.98 10.79 -20.98
N ASP A 40 18.33 11.87 -21.67
CA ASP A 40 17.51 13.06 -21.78
C ASP A 40 16.37 12.90 -22.79
N MET A 41 15.23 13.60 -22.55
CA MET A 41 14.17 13.75 -23.54
C MET A 41 14.67 14.47 -24.79
N SER A 42 14.09 14.14 -25.93
CA SER A 42 14.39 14.83 -27.20
C SER A 42 13.89 16.28 -27.20
N ASN A 43 12.85 16.59 -26.42
CA ASN A 43 12.21 17.90 -26.40
C ASN A 43 12.16 18.46 -24.98
N ALA A 44 12.99 19.47 -24.72
CA ALA A 44 12.98 20.21 -23.47
C ALA A 44 11.63 20.95 -23.29
N ARG A 45 10.93 20.75 -22.17
CA ARG A 45 9.60 21.33 -21.93
C ARG A 45 9.19 21.34 -20.46
N ASN A 46 8.21 22.17 -20.15
CA ASN A 46 7.55 22.22 -18.85
C ASN A 46 6.02 22.07 -18.98
N ASN A 47 5.31 22.12 -17.86
CA ASN A 47 3.84 22.07 -17.78
C ASN A 47 3.25 20.85 -18.52
N PHE A 48 3.91 19.74 -18.48
CA PHE A 48 3.51 18.51 -19.15
C PHE A 48 3.12 17.41 -18.15
N GLY A 49 2.43 16.38 -18.65
CA GLY A 49 2.08 15.21 -17.86
C GLY A 49 3.19 14.16 -17.84
N GLY A 50 3.29 13.45 -16.73
CA GLY A 50 4.17 12.30 -16.61
C GLY A 50 3.46 11.15 -15.94
N LEU A 51 3.77 9.93 -16.35
CA LEU A 51 3.25 8.68 -15.78
C LEU A 51 4.24 7.53 -16.03
N GLY A 52 3.98 6.38 -15.42
CA GLY A 52 4.79 5.19 -15.64
C GLY A 52 5.81 4.91 -14.53
N THR A 53 6.76 4.05 -14.83
CA THR A 53 7.82 3.60 -13.92
C THR A 53 9.17 4.15 -14.34
N GLN A 54 10.21 3.94 -13.52
CA GLN A 54 11.59 4.30 -13.85
C GLN A 54 12.08 3.69 -15.17
N THR A 55 11.64 2.49 -15.50
CA THR A 55 12.05 1.75 -16.71
C THR A 55 11.02 1.79 -17.84
N ALA A 56 9.87 2.46 -17.64
CA ALA A 56 8.82 2.59 -18.63
C ALA A 56 7.98 3.83 -18.32
N ALA A 57 8.56 5.02 -18.54
CA ALA A 57 7.87 6.29 -18.31
C ALA A 57 7.34 6.90 -19.61
N LEU A 58 6.33 7.75 -19.48
CA LEU A 58 5.72 8.49 -20.58
C LEU A 58 5.66 9.97 -20.23
N ALA A 59 6.26 10.81 -21.08
CA ALA A 59 6.14 12.27 -21.03
C ALA A 59 5.11 12.73 -22.06
N VAL A 60 4.13 13.53 -21.65
CA VAL A 60 2.92 13.81 -22.43
C VAL A 60 2.76 15.32 -22.63
N GLY A 61 2.65 15.79 -23.86
CA GLY A 61 2.37 17.20 -24.21
C GLY A 61 3.34 18.19 -23.60
N GLY A 62 2.82 19.35 -23.19
CA GLY A 62 3.59 20.38 -22.48
C GLY A 62 3.85 21.66 -23.28
N GLN A 63 4.74 22.47 -22.75
CA GLN A 63 5.03 23.80 -23.29
C GLN A 63 6.53 24.03 -23.42
N ASN A 64 6.92 24.47 -24.60
CA ASN A 64 8.15 25.20 -24.89
C ASN A 64 7.90 26.04 -26.14
N PRO A 65 8.06 27.38 -26.12
CA PRO A 65 7.83 28.24 -27.28
C PRO A 65 8.66 27.90 -28.53
N ALA A 66 9.78 27.16 -28.34
CA ALA A 66 10.60 26.68 -29.46
C ALA A 66 10.04 25.45 -30.16
N LEU A 67 9.04 24.77 -29.57
CA LEU A 67 8.38 23.59 -30.16
C LEU A 67 7.19 24.01 -31.01
N SER A 68 6.91 23.25 -32.06
CA SER A 68 5.75 23.46 -32.94
C SER A 68 4.97 22.15 -33.10
N PRO A 69 3.63 22.12 -32.91
CA PRO A 69 2.81 23.28 -32.48
C PRO A 69 3.02 23.65 -31.01
N ALA A 70 2.70 24.88 -30.64
CA ALA A 70 2.67 25.33 -29.25
C ALA A 70 1.22 25.60 -28.84
N PRO A 71 0.66 24.94 -27.78
CA PRO A 71 1.30 23.91 -26.94
C PRO A 71 1.67 22.61 -27.69
N PHE A 72 2.69 21.92 -27.19
CA PHE A 72 3.18 20.71 -27.82
C PHE A 72 2.22 19.54 -27.63
N SER A 73 1.97 18.79 -28.69
CA SER A 73 1.07 17.64 -28.67
C SER A 73 1.81 16.28 -28.63
N GLY A 74 3.13 16.28 -28.77
CA GLY A 74 3.91 15.05 -28.77
C GLY A 74 3.99 14.37 -27.42
N SER A 75 4.23 13.08 -27.41
CA SER A 75 4.68 12.33 -26.24
C SER A 75 6.00 11.64 -26.51
N GLU A 76 6.71 11.29 -25.45
CA GLU A 76 7.96 10.55 -25.49
C GLU A 76 7.93 9.42 -24.48
N GLU A 77 8.47 8.26 -24.86
CA GLU A 77 8.51 7.03 -24.09
C GLU A 77 9.93 6.73 -23.65
N TYR A 78 10.10 6.41 -22.36
CA TYR A 78 11.38 6.01 -21.75
C TYR A 78 11.43 4.50 -21.57
N ASP A 79 12.55 3.89 -21.96
CA ASP A 79 12.78 2.45 -21.88
C ASP A 79 13.68 2.02 -20.70
N GLY A 80 14.02 2.95 -19.81
CA GLY A 80 14.99 2.76 -18.74
C GLY A 80 16.41 3.24 -19.10
N SER A 81 16.62 3.76 -20.31
CA SER A 81 17.93 4.28 -20.75
C SER A 81 17.81 5.47 -21.71
N SER A 82 16.78 5.50 -22.53
CA SER A 82 16.61 6.52 -23.57
C SER A 82 15.13 6.83 -23.84
N TRP A 83 14.89 8.02 -24.39
CA TRP A 83 13.57 8.47 -24.82
C TRP A 83 13.36 8.27 -26.31
N THR A 84 12.21 7.80 -26.69
CA THR A 84 11.75 7.67 -28.07
C THR A 84 10.43 8.38 -28.28
N THR A 85 10.14 8.81 -29.52
CA THR A 85 8.88 9.46 -29.84
C THR A 85 7.71 8.49 -29.69
N GLY A 86 6.72 8.86 -28.87
CA GLY A 86 5.45 8.17 -28.73
C GLY A 86 4.32 8.79 -29.57
N GLY A 87 3.08 8.30 -29.38
CA GLY A 87 1.90 8.81 -30.08
C GLY A 87 1.58 10.25 -29.69
N ALA A 88 1.16 11.07 -30.64
CA ALA A 88 0.74 12.43 -30.35
C ALA A 88 -0.68 12.50 -29.79
N LEU A 89 -0.92 13.47 -28.90
CA LEU A 89 -2.24 13.87 -28.42
C LEU A 89 -3.09 14.43 -29.58
N PRO A 90 -4.42 14.30 -29.54
CA PRO A 90 -5.31 14.89 -30.53
C PRO A 90 -5.21 16.43 -30.63
N GLY A 91 -4.59 17.08 -29.67
CA GLY A 91 -4.33 18.53 -29.64
C GLY A 91 -3.22 18.87 -28.64
N GLY A 92 -2.67 20.08 -28.72
CA GLY A 92 -1.68 20.56 -27.76
C GLY A 92 -2.33 20.91 -26.41
N PHE A 93 -1.68 20.51 -25.32
CA PHE A 93 -2.07 20.85 -23.95
C PHE A 93 -0.86 21.38 -23.19
N ASP A 94 -1.02 22.47 -22.45
CA ASP A 94 0.07 23.21 -21.81
C ASP A 94 -0.05 23.43 -20.31
N SER A 95 -1.10 22.99 -19.68
CA SER A 95 -1.37 23.31 -18.29
C SER A 95 -1.55 22.07 -17.43
N ASN A 96 -0.44 21.55 -16.90
CA ASN A 96 -0.39 20.56 -15.81
C ASN A 96 -1.71 19.80 -15.60
N TYR A 97 -2.01 18.88 -16.45
CA TYR A 97 -3.15 17.97 -16.36
C TYR A 97 -2.81 16.73 -15.52
N GLY A 98 -3.84 16.07 -15.02
CA GLY A 98 -3.67 14.80 -14.34
C GLY A 98 -3.25 13.71 -15.34
N CYS A 99 -2.11 13.08 -15.11
CA CYS A 99 -1.72 11.88 -15.83
C CYS A 99 -1.52 10.74 -14.84
N THR A 100 -1.93 9.53 -15.24
CA THR A 100 -1.78 8.33 -14.42
C THR A 100 -1.82 7.06 -15.28
N GLY A 101 -1.50 5.91 -14.68
CA GLY A 101 -1.46 4.63 -15.37
C GLY A 101 -0.02 4.20 -15.73
N THR A 102 0.11 3.36 -16.74
CA THR A 102 1.38 2.84 -17.24
C THR A 102 1.70 3.37 -18.63
N GLN A 103 2.93 3.22 -19.09
CA GLN A 103 3.34 3.60 -20.45
C GLN A 103 2.47 2.94 -21.54
N THR A 104 1.97 1.73 -21.31
CA THR A 104 1.13 0.99 -22.26
C THR A 104 -0.36 1.10 -21.98
N ALA A 105 -0.77 1.74 -20.87
CA ALA A 105 -2.15 1.97 -20.48
C ALA A 105 -2.24 3.28 -19.68
N GLY A 106 -2.03 4.39 -20.34
CA GLY A 106 -2.03 5.73 -19.75
C GLY A 106 -3.38 6.41 -19.81
N LEU A 107 -3.60 7.33 -18.89
CA LEU A 107 -4.76 8.20 -18.83
C LEU A 107 -4.31 9.64 -18.62
N MET A 108 -4.85 10.56 -19.42
CA MET A 108 -4.74 12.00 -19.25
C MET A 108 -6.11 12.58 -18.97
N VAL A 109 -6.22 13.47 -17.97
CA VAL A 109 -7.48 14.01 -17.48
C VAL A 109 -7.44 15.52 -17.40
N GLY A 110 -8.34 16.21 -18.07
CA GLY A 110 -8.46 17.65 -18.04
C GLY A 110 -7.34 18.36 -18.80
N GLY A 111 -6.83 19.44 -18.21
CA GLY A 111 -5.78 20.29 -18.81
C GLY A 111 -6.32 21.53 -19.51
N ALA A 112 -5.42 22.32 -20.07
CA ALA A 112 -5.79 23.47 -20.89
C ALA A 112 -5.03 23.45 -22.22
N GLY A 113 -5.69 23.79 -23.27
CA GLY A 113 -5.16 23.94 -24.62
C GLY A 113 -5.61 25.25 -25.24
N PRO A 114 -5.44 25.42 -26.58
CA PRO A 114 -5.83 26.65 -27.28
C PRO A 114 -7.30 27.03 -27.12
N GLY A 115 -8.17 26.05 -26.84
CA GLY A 115 -9.61 26.28 -26.58
C GLY A 115 -9.94 26.60 -25.12
N GLY A 116 -8.97 26.68 -24.23
CA GLY A 116 -9.16 26.87 -22.81
C GLY A 116 -9.09 25.57 -22.00
N ARG A 117 -9.70 25.58 -20.80
CA ARG A 117 -9.74 24.39 -19.94
C ARG A 117 -10.63 23.30 -20.53
N SER A 118 -10.23 22.06 -20.30
CA SER A 118 -10.86 20.89 -20.84
C SER A 118 -11.39 19.98 -19.70
N ASN A 119 -12.37 19.17 -20.01
CA ASN A 119 -12.82 18.05 -19.20
C ASN A 119 -12.56 16.69 -19.87
N LEU A 120 -11.79 16.69 -20.95
CA LEU A 120 -11.47 15.49 -21.72
C LEU A 120 -10.74 14.46 -20.86
N THR A 121 -11.01 13.22 -21.18
CA THR A 121 -10.25 12.07 -20.69
C THR A 121 -9.69 11.33 -21.90
N LEU A 122 -8.38 11.37 -22.06
CA LEU A 122 -7.68 10.69 -23.14
C LEU A 122 -7.00 9.43 -22.61
N SER A 123 -7.06 8.35 -23.37
CA SER A 123 -6.39 7.09 -23.05
C SER A 123 -5.26 6.81 -24.03
N TYR A 124 -4.16 6.25 -23.51
CA TYR A 124 -3.00 5.78 -24.26
C TYR A 124 -2.92 4.27 -24.22
N ASN A 125 -2.70 3.65 -25.37
CA ASN A 125 -2.65 2.18 -25.52
C ASN A 125 -1.23 1.64 -25.75
N GLY A 126 -0.19 2.45 -25.50
CA GLY A 126 1.21 2.11 -25.82
C GLY A 126 1.64 2.53 -27.22
N THR A 127 0.76 3.13 -28.05
CA THR A 127 1.09 3.55 -29.40
C THR A 127 0.41 4.86 -29.78
N SER A 128 -0.84 5.05 -29.36
CA SER A 128 -1.66 6.22 -29.74
C SER A 128 -2.57 6.68 -28.62
N TRP A 129 -2.89 7.96 -28.65
CA TRP A 129 -3.89 8.60 -27.80
C TRP A 129 -5.25 8.60 -28.47
N SER A 130 -6.28 8.32 -27.71
CA SER A 130 -7.68 8.42 -28.15
C SER A 130 -8.55 9.07 -27.08
N ASP A 131 -9.57 9.80 -27.52
CA ASP A 131 -10.63 10.29 -26.62
C ASP A 131 -11.47 9.11 -26.15
N THR A 132 -11.63 8.97 -24.83
CA THR A 132 -12.44 7.91 -24.24
C THR A 132 -13.94 8.16 -24.40
N GLY A 133 -14.35 9.38 -24.74
CA GLY A 133 -15.75 9.81 -24.71
C GLY A 133 -16.33 9.98 -23.32
N HIS A 134 -15.53 9.75 -22.28
CA HIS A 134 -15.94 9.79 -20.86
C HIS A 134 -15.27 10.96 -20.16
N ASN A 135 -15.88 12.12 -20.20
CA ASN A 135 -15.32 13.35 -19.67
C ASN A 135 -15.60 13.52 -18.17
N THR A 136 -14.71 14.25 -17.49
CA THR A 136 -14.96 14.66 -16.11
C THR A 136 -16.19 15.57 -16.03
N PRO A 137 -16.92 15.59 -14.88
CA PRO A 137 -18.11 16.41 -14.70
C PRO A 137 -17.89 17.91 -14.90
N ALA A 138 -16.65 18.40 -14.79
CA ALA A 138 -16.33 19.81 -14.98
C ALA A 138 -14.98 20.00 -15.67
N VAL A 139 -14.86 21.08 -16.45
CA VAL A 139 -13.58 21.50 -17.03
C VAL A 139 -12.59 21.87 -15.92
N GLN A 140 -11.34 21.41 -16.04
CA GLN A 140 -10.31 21.65 -15.03
C GLN A 140 -8.91 21.62 -15.64
N ASP A 141 -8.02 22.40 -15.07
CA ASP A 141 -6.58 22.35 -15.31
C ASP A 141 -5.83 22.22 -13.97
N ARG A 142 -4.57 21.83 -14.01
CA ARG A 142 -3.71 21.70 -12.82
C ARG A 142 -4.25 20.74 -11.76
N ASN A 143 -5.05 19.80 -12.20
CA ASN A 143 -5.57 18.71 -11.36
C ASN A 143 -4.50 17.63 -11.14
N GLY A 144 -4.63 16.91 -10.03
CA GLY A 144 -3.90 15.67 -9.78
C GLY A 144 -4.63 14.47 -10.40
N ALA A 145 -3.90 13.40 -10.65
CA ALA A 145 -4.47 12.08 -10.93
C ALA A 145 -3.56 10.97 -10.39
N THR A 146 -4.15 9.84 -10.03
CA THR A 146 -3.45 8.65 -9.54
C THR A 146 -4.28 7.39 -9.80
N GLY A 147 -3.67 6.22 -9.68
CA GLY A 147 -4.28 4.91 -9.91
C GLY A 147 -4.13 4.40 -11.34
N PRO A 148 -4.54 3.16 -11.62
CA PRO A 148 -4.51 2.61 -12.98
C PRO A 148 -5.52 3.30 -13.91
N ALA A 149 -5.28 3.25 -15.23
CA ALA A 149 -6.17 3.86 -16.22
C ALA A 149 -7.62 3.32 -16.19
N SER A 150 -7.83 2.15 -15.62
CA SER A 150 -9.15 1.54 -15.44
C SER A 150 -9.84 1.88 -14.12
N ALA A 151 -9.12 2.52 -13.16
CA ALA A 151 -9.65 2.85 -11.84
C ALA A 151 -8.88 4.06 -11.27
N ALA A 152 -9.07 5.24 -11.87
CA ALA A 152 -8.31 6.44 -11.56
C ALA A 152 -9.06 7.38 -10.62
N LEU A 153 -8.33 8.05 -9.75
CA LEU A 153 -8.80 9.19 -8.97
C LEU A 153 -8.22 10.47 -9.57
N SER A 154 -9.05 11.47 -9.81
CA SER A 154 -8.60 12.80 -10.23
C SER A 154 -9.32 13.88 -9.47
N GLY A 155 -8.60 14.94 -9.10
CA GLY A 155 -9.23 16.03 -8.39
C GLY A 155 -8.35 17.24 -8.12
N GLY A 156 -8.95 18.21 -7.42
CA GLY A 156 -8.39 19.53 -7.28
C GLY A 156 -8.34 20.28 -8.63
N GLY A 157 -7.40 21.18 -8.74
CA GLY A 157 -7.23 21.96 -9.96
C GLY A 157 -7.96 23.30 -9.92
N ARG A 158 -8.05 23.95 -11.06
CA ARG A 158 -8.78 25.22 -11.22
C ARG A 158 -9.95 25.02 -12.15
N LYS A 159 -11.08 25.62 -11.83
CA LYS A 159 -12.31 25.62 -12.62
C LYS A 159 -12.69 27.02 -13.11
N GLY A 160 -13.53 27.08 -14.15
CA GLY A 160 -14.00 28.35 -14.73
C GLY A 160 -13.13 28.79 -15.91
N PRO A 161 -13.38 29.99 -16.48
CA PRO A 161 -12.65 30.47 -17.64
C PRO A 161 -11.15 30.68 -17.37
N ALA A 162 -10.30 30.31 -18.31
CA ALA A 162 -8.89 30.65 -18.27
C ALA A 162 -8.69 32.15 -18.53
N PRO A 163 -7.60 32.79 -17.95
CA PRO A 163 -6.57 32.21 -17.09
C PRO A 163 -6.91 32.18 -15.60
N SER A 164 -7.93 32.85 -15.13
CA SER A 164 -8.18 33.23 -13.74
C SER A 164 -9.06 32.29 -12.93
N GLY A 165 -9.17 31.01 -13.30
CA GLY A 165 -10.07 30.06 -12.62
C GLY A 165 -9.79 29.86 -11.12
N ALA A 166 -10.86 29.62 -10.35
CA ALA A 166 -10.79 29.38 -8.91
C ALA A 166 -10.30 27.98 -8.59
N PRO A 167 -9.51 27.82 -7.51
CA PRO A 167 -9.19 26.50 -6.97
C PRO A 167 -10.44 25.70 -6.63
N THR A 168 -10.40 24.39 -6.81
CA THR A 168 -11.51 23.49 -6.48
C THR A 168 -11.05 22.36 -5.56
N ASN A 169 -11.99 21.82 -4.79
CA ASN A 169 -11.81 20.63 -3.97
C ASN A 169 -12.60 19.43 -4.48
N ASN A 170 -13.12 19.51 -5.69
CA ASN A 170 -13.86 18.40 -6.30
C ASN A 170 -12.90 17.27 -6.65
N PHE A 171 -13.30 16.05 -6.31
CA PHE A 171 -12.61 14.83 -6.66
C PHE A 171 -13.58 13.88 -7.35
N ASN A 172 -13.06 13.14 -8.31
CA ASN A 172 -13.84 12.23 -9.15
C ASN A 172 -13.11 10.90 -9.29
N TYR A 173 -13.85 9.82 -9.26
CA TYR A 173 -13.38 8.46 -9.50
C TYR A 173 -13.79 8.00 -10.91
N TYR A 174 -12.86 7.42 -11.64
CA TYR A 174 -13.06 6.78 -12.95
C TYR A 174 -13.03 5.28 -12.79
N ASN A 175 -14.07 4.59 -13.23
CA ASN A 175 -14.18 3.12 -13.16
C ASN A 175 -13.80 2.41 -14.47
N GLY A 176 -13.10 3.08 -15.38
CA GLY A 176 -12.79 2.59 -16.71
C GLY A 176 -13.82 2.96 -17.79
N SER A 177 -14.99 3.46 -17.38
CA SER A 177 -16.08 3.82 -18.29
C SER A 177 -16.75 5.15 -17.97
N THR A 178 -16.86 5.50 -16.71
CA THR A 178 -17.55 6.72 -16.26
C THR A 178 -16.83 7.39 -15.10
N TRP A 179 -16.96 8.72 -15.02
CA TRP A 179 -16.54 9.50 -13.89
C TRP A 179 -17.68 9.70 -12.91
N THR A 180 -17.43 9.42 -11.64
CA THR A 180 -18.37 9.66 -10.54
C THR A 180 -17.74 10.61 -9.54
N SER A 181 -18.47 11.68 -9.16
CA SER A 181 -18.01 12.58 -8.09
C SER A 181 -18.02 11.86 -6.75
N ILE A 182 -16.97 12.03 -5.99
CA ILE A 182 -16.81 11.50 -4.63
C ILE A 182 -16.85 12.65 -3.62
N THR A 183 -16.70 12.32 -2.33
CA THR A 183 -16.59 13.32 -1.25
C THR A 183 -15.49 14.33 -1.56
N ASN A 184 -15.82 15.61 -1.44
CA ASN A 184 -14.87 16.69 -1.68
C ASN A 184 -13.68 16.63 -0.74
N TYR A 185 -12.50 16.97 -1.26
CA TYR A 185 -11.29 17.14 -0.46
C TYR A 185 -11.48 18.26 0.59
N PRO A 186 -10.89 18.17 1.78
CA PRO A 186 -11.10 19.15 2.84
C PRO A 186 -10.78 20.60 2.45
N THR A 187 -9.83 20.83 1.54
CA THR A 187 -9.41 22.16 1.14
C THR A 187 -9.40 22.34 -0.38
N SER A 188 -9.76 23.51 -0.88
CA SER A 188 -9.64 23.82 -2.31
C SER A 188 -8.18 24.11 -2.67
N GLY A 189 -7.73 23.53 -3.80
CA GLY A 189 -6.37 23.72 -4.27
C GLY A 189 -6.13 23.16 -5.67
N TYR A 190 -4.90 23.31 -6.15
CA TYR A 190 -4.44 22.74 -7.42
C TYR A 190 -2.98 22.29 -7.29
N HIS A 191 -2.47 21.53 -8.27
CA HIS A 191 -1.14 20.89 -8.19
C HIS A 191 -0.97 19.95 -6.99
N PHE A 192 -2.03 19.31 -6.56
CA PHE A 192 -1.94 18.28 -5.53
C PHE A 192 -1.05 17.13 -5.97
N HIS A 193 -0.22 16.64 -5.05
CA HIS A 193 0.51 15.40 -5.19
C HIS A 193 -0.40 14.26 -4.76
N MET A 194 -0.61 13.30 -5.65
CA MET A 194 -1.52 12.19 -5.43
C MET A 194 -0.81 10.86 -5.70
N GLN A 195 -0.93 9.93 -4.79
CA GLN A 195 -0.24 8.64 -4.84
C GLN A 195 -1.16 7.53 -4.31
N GLY A 196 -1.10 6.36 -4.92
CA GLY A 196 -1.88 5.20 -4.52
C GLY A 196 -3.11 4.92 -5.37
N PRO A 197 -3.70 3.73 -5.24
CA PRO A 197 -4.94 3.35 -5.91
C PRO A 197 -6.15 4.06 -5.29
N PHE A 198 -7.30 4.00 -5.95
CA PHE A 198 -8.53 4.65 -5.47
C PHE A 198 -8.88 4.34 -4.02
N THR A 199 -8.63 3.13 -3.54
CA THR A 199 -8.97 2.69 -2.18
C THR A 199 -7.90 2.97 -1.13
N ASP A 200 -6.76 3.55 -1.54
CA ASP A 200 -5.63 3.83 -0.66
C ASP A 200 -4.79 4.96 -1.28
N THR A 201 -5.32 6.19 -1.25
CA THR A 201 -4.66 7.35 -1.87
C THR A 201 -4.23 8.36 -0.82
N ILE A 202 -2.96 8.80 -0.86
CA ILE A 202 -2.51 10.00 -0.17
C ILE A 202 -2.54 11.20 -1.12
N VAL A 203 -3.09 12.31 -0.65
CA VAL A 203 -3.11 13.59 -1.35
C VAL A 203 -2.43 14.62 -0.47
N SER A 204 -1.42 15.29 -0.99
CA SER A 204 -0.60 16.20 -0.20
C SER A 204 -0.20 17.47 -0.95
N GLY A 205 0.19 18.51 -0.20
CA GLY A 205 0.73 19.76 -0.69
C GLY A 205 -0.21 20.54 -1.61
N GLY A 206 0.33 21.04 -2.71
CA GLY A 206 -0.42 21.81 -3.69
C GLY A 206 -0.38 23.31 -3.46
N PHE A 207 -1.22 24.03 -4.17
CA PHE A 207 -1.30 25.49 -4.12
C PHE A 207 -2.73 25.94 -3.76
N PRO A 208 -2.94 26.89 -2.83
CA PRO A 208 -1.93 27.65 -2.08
C PRO A 208 -0.94 26.77 -1.33
N LEU A 209 0.32 27.21 -1.27
CA LEU A 209 1.42 26.45 -0.65
C LEU A 209 1.06 25.99 0.76
N ASN A 210 1.12 24.70 1.01
CA ASN A 210 0.87 24.11 2.32
C ASN A 210 1.58 22.74 2.47
N THR A 211 1.65 22.27 3.69
CA THR A 211 2.21 20.96 4.05
C THR A 211 1.15 19.89 4.29
N ASN A 212 -0.13 20.23 4.16
CA ASN A 212 -1.22 19.34 4.50
C ASN A 212 -1.20 18.05 3.67
N ALA A 213 -1.55 16.97 4.32
CA ALA A 213 -1.80 15.70 3.68
C ALA A 213 -3.09 15.07 4.21
N ASN A 214 -3.82 14.42 3.34
CA ASN A 214 -5.00 13.66 3.70
C ASN A 214 -4.99 12.33 2.96
N TRP A 215 -5.44 11.32 3.65
CA TRP A 215 -5.57 9.97 3.13
C TRP A 215 -7.03 9.65 2.78
N TRP A 216 -7.23 9.00 1.64
CA TRP A 216 -8.50 8.52 1.13
C TRP A 216 -8.55 6.99 1.21
N ASP A 217 -9.56 6.45 1.86
CA ASP A 217 -9.75 5.00 2.08
C ASP A 217 -10.72 4.34 1.07
N GLY A 218 -11.11 5.06 0.03
CA GLY A 218 -12.15 4.66 -0.92
C GLY A 218 -13.54 5.18 -0.56
N THR A 219 -13.72 5.80 0.62
CA THR A 219 -15.02 6.24 1.14
C THR A 219 -14.96 7.63 1.76
N SER A 220 -13.92 7.92 2.52
CA SER A 220 -13.77 9.14 3.31
C SER A 220 -12.34 9.67 3.34
N TRP A 221 -12.20 10.98 3.61
CA TRP A 221 -10.92 11.64 3.83
C TRP A 221 -10.56 11.65 5.31
N THR A 222 -9.35 11.25 5.63
CA THR A 222 -8.76 11.34 6.98
C THR A 222 -7.51 12.18 6.94
N THR A 223 -7.32 13.07 7.92
CA THR A 223 -6.10 13.88 8.02
C THR A 223 -4.89 12.97 8.27
N ALA A 224 -3.88 13.13 7.44
CA ALA A 224 -2.59 12.45 7.55
C ALA A 224 -1.53 13.40 8.14
N PRO A 225 -0.40 12.90 8.66
CA PRO A 225 0.73 13.72 9.06
C PRO A 225 1.16 14.66 7.94
N SER A 226 1.42 15.93 8.30
CA SER A 226 1.86 16.94 7.33
C SER A 226 3.26 16.65 6.81
N MET A 227 3.54 17.05 5.58
CA MET A 227 4.90 17.11 5.05
C MET A 227 5.78 18.07 5.86
N SER A 228 7.08 17.87 5.84
CA SER A 228 8.04 18.75 6.52
C SER A 228 8.19 20.11 5.81
N ASN A 229 8.00 20.11 4.49
CA ASN A 229 8.14 21.30 3.67
C ASN A 229 6.93 21.53 2.75
N ASN A 230 6.73 22.76 2.35
CA ASN A 230 5.75 23.08 1.32
C ASN A 230 6.21 22.56 -0.04
N HIS A 231 5.37 21.79 -0.68
CA HIS A 231 5.58 21.32 -2.03
C HIS A 231 4.43 21.80 -2.93
N GLY A 232 4.61 22.94 -3.58
CA GLY A 232 3.76 23.39 -4.69
C GLY A 232 4.42 22.98 -5.99
N GLN A 233 3.76 22.73 -7.07
CA GLN A 233 4.30 22.39 -8.39
C GLN A 233 5.51 21.42 -8.40
N ALA A 234 5.67 20.61 -7.36
CA ALA A 234 6.74 19.62 -7.27
C ALA A 234 6.50 18.46 -8.25
N ALA A 235 7.56 17.79 -8.57
CA ALA A 235 7.46 16.52 -9.25
C ALA A 235 6.87 15.48 -8.31
N LYS A 236 5.94 14.70 -8.81
CA LYS A 236 5.26 13.62 -8.09
C LYS A 236 5.61 12.28 -8.72
N ALA A 237 5.89 11.31 -7.91
CA ALA A 237 5.81 9.93 -8.34
C ALA A 237 4.33 9.55 -8.39
N ASN A 238 3.80 9.34 -9.57
CA ASN A 238 2.51 8.69 -9.71
C ASN A 238 2.71 7.20 -9.44
N SER A 239 2.07 6.70 -8.40
CA SER A 239 2.04 5.26 -8.21
C SER A 239 1.31 4.61 -9.38
N THR A 240 2.04 3.83 -10.16
CA THR A 240 1.49 2.98 -11.20
C THR A 240 0.54 1.93 -10.63
N ALA A 241 -0.25 1.33 -11.50
CA ALA A 241 -1.16 0.25 -11.17
C ALA A 241 -0.51 -0.78 -10.21
N GLY A 242 -1.06 -0.90 -9.00
CA GLY A 242 -0.63 -1.86 -7.99
C GLY A 242 0.27 -1.31 -6.87
N ALA A 243 0.75 -0.07 -6.95
CA ALA A 243 1.46 0.56 -5.85
C ALA A 243 0.48 1.06 -4.77
N THR A 244 0.89 1.02 -3.51
CA THR A 244 0.13 1.57 -2.37
C THR A 244 0.42 3.06 -2.19
N SER A 245 -0.33 3.75 -1.35
CA SER A 245 -0.03 5.14 -0.98
C SER A 245 1.38 5.32 -0.39
N GLY A 246 1.93 4.26 0.22
CA GLY A 246 3.26 4.26 0.84
C GLY A 246 4.45 4.15 -0.10
N ASP A 247 4.22 3.92 -1.40
CA ASP A 247 5.29 3.68 -2.38
C ASP A 247 5.70 4.94 -3.15
N GLY A 248 5.16 6.10 -2.81
CA GLY A 248 5.39 7.33 -3.56
C GLY A 248 6.26 8.35 -2.84
N PHE A 249 6.73 9.32 -3.60
CA PHE A 249 7.50 10.46 -3.09
C PHE A 249 7.10 11.76 -3.77
N VAL A 250 7.50 12.87 -3.17
CA VAL A 250 7.41 14.23 -3.72
C VAL A 250 8.81 14.81 -3.75
N ALA A 251 9.25 15.37 -4.87
CA ALA A 251 10.58 15.92 -5.02
C ALA A 251 10.56 17.31 -5.66
N GLY A 252 11.44 18.19 -5.16
CA GLY A 252 11.48 19.59 -5.52
C GLY A 252 10.30 20.37 -4.94
N ALA A 253 10.20 21.63 -5.21
CA ALA A 253 9.06 22.46 -4.81
C ALA A 253 9.15 23.89 -5.32
N ASP A 254 8.05 24.63 -5.19
CA ASP A 254 8.00 26.08 -5.12
C ASP A 254 7.83 26.49 -3.64
N PRO A 255 8.57 27.48 -3.10
CA PRO A 255 9.37 28.45 -3.87
C PRO A 255 10.66 27.87 -4.43
N SER A 256 11.08 28.42 -5.55
CA SER A 256 12.22 27.97 -6.37
C SER A 256 13.50 27.76 -5.56
N GLY A 257 14.19 26.66 -5.82
CA GLY A 257 15.47 26.31 -5.19
C GLY A 257 15.38 25.24 -4.11
N PHE A 258 14.19 24.74 -3.77
CA PHE A 258 14.08 23.58 -2.88
C PHE A 258 14.36 22.30 -3.68
N ASN A 259 15.38 21.56 -3.26
CA ASN A 259 15.81 20.30 -3.89
C ASN A 259 15.53 19.06 -3.01
N GLY A 260 14.71 19.22 -1.98
CA GLY A 260 14.37 18.14 -1.07
C GLY A 260 13.46 17.12 -1.71
N THR A 261 13.58 15.89 -1.24
CA THR A 261 12.68 14.80 -1.55
C THR A 261 12.05 14.32 -0.24
N GLU A 262 10.72 14.24 -0.22
CA GLU A 262 9.98 13.66 0.89
C GLU A 262 9.20 12.45 0.41
N HIS A 263 9.16 11.42 1.21
CA HIS A 263 8.35 10.24 0.93
C HIS A 263 7.31 10.05 2.03
N TRP A 264 6.17 9.57 1.61
CA TRP A 264 5.12 9.15 2.51
C TRP A 264 5.42 7.73 2.97
N ASN A 265 5.85 7.60 4.22
CA ASN A 265 5.77 6.33 4.91
C ASN A 265 4.36 6.26 5.52
N SER A 266 3.39 5.78 4.78
CA SER A 266 2.26 5.22 5.47
C SER A 266 2.86 4.19 6.42
N ALA A 267 2.61 4.33 7.71
CA ALA A 267 2.60 3.12 8.53
C ALA A 267 1.82 2.12 7.69
N PRO A 268 2.43 1.01 7.30
CA PRO A 268 1.91 0.18 6.22
C PRO A 268 0.42 0.03 6.41
N SER A 269 -0.38 0.19 5.37
CA SER A 269 -1.81 -0.13 5.35
C SER A 269 -2.06 -1.60 5.75
N VAL A 270 -0.99 -2.33 5.98
CA VAL A 270 -0.85 -3.56 6.77
C VAL A 270 -1.31 -3.41 8.21
N PHE A 271 -1.65 -2.24 8.72
CA PHE A 271 -2.51 -2.20 9.90
C PHE A 271 -3.92 -2.72 9.60
N ASN A 272 -4.31 -2.88 8.33
CA ASN A 272 -5.45 -3.73 7.97
C ASN A 272 -5.08 -5.20 7.72
N GLN A 273 -3.82 -5.54 7.60
CA GLN A 273 -3.26 -6.84 7.95
C GLN A 273 -2.48 -6.68 9.25
N ILE A 274 -3.19 -6.32 10.32
CA ILE A 274 -2.71 -6.56 11.67
C ILE A 274 -2.45 -8.06 11.71
N THR A 275 -1.20 -8.45 11.63
CA THR A 275 -0.79 -9.75 12.11
C THR A 275 -1.04 -9.67 13.61
N GLU A 276 -2.18 -10.22 14.07
CA GLU A 276 -2.52 -10.28 15.49
C GLU A 276 -1.32 -10.82 16.25
N GLY A 277 -0.96 -10.15 17.35
CA GLY A 277 0.17 -10.55 18.18
C GLY A 277 1.53 -10.00 17.75
N GLN A 278 1.60 -9.07 16.82
CA GLN A 278 2.87 -8.41 16.53
C GLN A 278 3.26 -7.47 17.67
N LEU A 279 4.35 -7.76 18.33
CA LEU A 279 4.95 -6.88 19.34
C LEU A 279 5.80 -5.80 18.67
N TYR A 280 5.56 -4.55 19.03
CA TYR A 280 6.40 -3.43 18.61
C TYR A 280 6.73 -2.51 19.82
N PHE A 281 7.86 -1.86 19.74
CA PHE A 281 8.26 -0.88 20.76
C PHE A 281 7.80 0.52 20.34
N ASN A 282 6.92 1.13 21.15
CA ASN A 282 6.52 2.52 20.96
C ASN A 282 7.51 3.43 21.71
N SER A 283 8.39 4.08 20.96
CA SER A 283 9.42 4.98 21.51
C SER A 283 8.85 6.26 22.15
N THR A 284 7.65 6.68 21.78
CA THR A 284 7.00 7.85 22.37
C THR A 284 6.49 7.56 23.77
N THR A 285 5.93 6.38 23.99
CA THR A 285 5.42 5.94 25.31
C THR A 285 6.41 5.08 26.08
N ASN A 286 7.59 4.80 25.51
CA ASN A 286 8.64 3.94 26.03
C ASN A 286 8.11 2.60 26.54
N SER A 287 7.26 1.97 25.76
CA SER A 287 6.57 0.72 26.11
C SER A 287 6.41 -0.22 24.93
N PHE A 288 6.45 -1.51 25.19
CA PHE A 288 6.03 -2.51 24.22
C PHE A 288 4.52 -2.46 24.05
N LYS A 289 4.09 -2.55 22.81
CA LYS A 289 2.67 -2.64 22.39
C LYS A 289 2.49 -3.90 21.57
N GLU A 290 1.36 -4.52 21.73
CA GLU A 290 0.91 -5.62 20.90
C GLU A 290 -0.19 -5.11 19.96
N THR A 291 -0.10 -5.48 18.68
CA THR A 291 -1.19 -5.20 17.73
C THR A 291 -2.33 -6.16 18.01
N LEU A 292 -3.40 -5.63 18.59
CA LEU A 292 -4.66 -6.34 18.71
C LEU A 292 -5.56 -5.89 17.55
N LYS A 293 -6.30 -6.82 16.95
CA LYS A 293 -7.40 -6.46 16.07
C LYS A 293 -8.38 -5.63 16.89
N ASP A 294 -8.66 -4.42 16.46
CA ASP A 294 -9.69 -3.61 17.09
C ASP A 294 -11.05 -4.30 16.83
N PHE A 295 -11.44 -5.11 17.78
CA PHE A 295 -12.80 -5.61 17.84
C PHE A 295 -13.66 -4.44 18.29
N THR A 296 -14.20 -3.67 17.36
CA THR A 296 -15.32 -2.80 17.66
C THR A 296 -16.40 -3.65 18.34
N ALA A 297 -16.43 -3.61 19.67
CA ALA A 297 -17.36 -4.34 20.53
C ALA A 297 -17.31 -5.88 20.35
N GLY A 298 -16.16 -6.50 20.57
CA GLY A 298 -16.08 -7.94 20.79
C GLY A 298 -16.83 -8.30 22.07
N THR A 299 -17.90 -9.06 21.95
CA THR A 299 -18.57 -9.66 23.12
C THR A 299 -18.01 -11.04 23.32
N TRP A 300 -17.63 -11.37 24.56
CA TRP A 300 -17.36 -12.76 24.92
C TRP A 300 -18.64 -13.55 24.85
N SER A 301 -18.69 -14.57 24.02
CA SER A 301 -19.75 -15.56 24.01
C SER A 301 -19.21 -16.90 24.51
N SER A 302 -20.01 -17.64 25.25
CA SER A 302 -19.66 -19.01 25.62
C SER A 302 -19.64 -19.87 24.36
N ALA A 303 -18.52 -20.57 24.15
CA ALA A 303 -18.41 -21.66 23.18
C ALA A 303 -18.59 -22.99 23.89
N ASN A 304 -18.75 -24.08 23.13
CA ASN A 304 -18.77 -25.43 23.69
C ASN A 304 -17.46 -25.72 24.42
N GLY A 305 -17.55 -26.29 25.62
CA GLY A 305 -16.39 -26.72 26.39
C GLY A 305 -15.70 -27.92 25.75
N LEU A 306 -14.47 -28.17 26.16
CA LEU A 306 -13.78 -29.42 25.86
C LEU A 306 -14.60 -30.60 26.36
N ASN A 307 -14.61 -31.72 25.63
CA ASN A 307 -15.30 -32.96 26.06
C ASN A 307 -14.70 -33.48 27.37
N ASN A 308 -13.40 -33.33 27.54
CA ASN A 308 -12.68 -33.73 28.74
C ASN A 308 -12.06 -32.46 29.40
N GLY A 309 -12.67 -31.97 30.48
CA GLY A 309 -12.18 -30.80 31.23
C GLY A 309 -10.82 -31.09 31.84
N ARG A 310 -9.85 -30.24 31.56
CA ARG A 310 -8.45 -30.39 32.02
C ARG A 310 -7.70 -29.06 32.11
N THR A 311 -6.59 -29.06 32.82
CA THR A 311 -5.70 -27.92 33.03
C THR A 311 -4.33 -28.18 32.43
N GLY A 312 -3.53 -27.12 32.21
CA GLY A 312 -2.19 -27.26 31.62
C GLY A 312 -2.21 -27.83 30.20
N VAL A 313 -3.21 -27.45 29.43
CA VAL A 313 -3.45 -27.84 28.04
C VAL A 313 -2.58 -27.01 27.11
N SER A 314 -2.01 -27.63 26.11
CA SER A 314 -1.40 -26.92 24.96
C SER A 314 -2.37 -26.82 23.81
N GLY A 315 -2.18 -25.82 22.96
CA GLY A 315 -3.02 -25.61 21.80
C GLY A 315 -2.24 -25.34 20.51
N ALA A 316 -2.82 -25.77 19.40
CA ALA A 316 -2.44 -25.30 18.07
C ALA A 316 -3.66 -24.68 17.40
N ARG A 317 -3.47 -23.61 16.66
CA ARG A 317 -4.58 -22.90 16.00
C ARG A 317 -4.24 -22.51 14.58
N ASN A 318 -5.25 -22.45 13.75
CA ASN A 318 -5.12 -21.93 12.40
C ASN A 318 -5.06 -20.40 12.42
N THR A 319 -4.16 -19.80 11.69
CA THR A 319 -4.10 -18.37 11.42
C THR A 319 -4.40 -18.11 9.94
N PRO A 320 -5.28 -17.14 9.58
CA PRO A 320 -6.04 -16.23 10.43
C PRO A 320 -7.50 -16.69 10.61
N GLY A 321 -7.96 -16.78 11.84
CA GLY A 321 -9.37 -16.99 12.18
C GLY A 321 -9.59 -17.87 13.40
N HIS A 322 -10.77 -17.77 14.01
CA HIS A 322 -11.15 -18.54 15.22
C HIS A 322 -11.87 -19.85 14.88
N GLY A 323 -11.83 -20.28 13.59
CA GLY A 323 -12.69 -21.32 13.08
C GLY A 323 -12.27 -22.74 13.44
N THR A 324 -11.00 -23.03 13.67
CA THR A 324 -10.53 -24.38 14.01
C THR A 324 -9.36 -24.32 14.99
N GLY A 325 -9.20 -25.35 15.81
CA GLY A 325 -8.14 -25.42 16.80
C GLY A 325 -7.90 -26.82 17.31
N LEU A 326 -6.76 -27.05 17.96
CA LEU A 326 -6.40 -28.31 18.58
C LEU A 326 -6.06 -28.06 20.05
N ALA A 327 -6.64 -28.87 20.95
CA ALA A 327 -6.30 -28.91 22.37
C ALA A 327 -5.59 -30.22 22.69
N MET A 328 -4.39 -30.13 23.24
CA MET A 328 -3.49 -31.27 23.38
C MET A 328 -3.04 -31.46 24.80
N ALA A 329 -3.06 -32.72 25.29
CA ALA A 329 -2.55 -33.15 26.59
C ALA A 329 -3.21 -32.39 27.79
N GLY A 330 -2.62 -32.44 28.95
CA GLY A 330 -3.09 -31.74 30.16
C GLY A 330 -3.33 -32.66 31.34
N PHE A 331 -3.84 -32.10 32.43
CA PHE A 331 -4.16 -32.82 33.67
C PHE A 331 -5.68 -32.83 33.93
N THR A 332 -6.22 -33.99 34.27
CA THR A 332 -7.58 -34.11 34.82
C THR A 332 -7.53 -34.10 36.36
N THR A 333 -8.60 -33.59 36.98
CA THR A 333 -8.74 -33.55 38.45
C THR A 333 -10.15 -33.89 38.86
N PRO A 334 -10.40 -34.40 40.10
CA PRO A 334 -9.55 -35.26 40.93
C PRO A 334 -9.65 -36.73 40.55
N PRO A 335 -8.63 -37.58 40.73
CA PRO A 335 -7.27 -37.22 41.13
C PRO A 335 -6.48 -36.56 40.02
N LEU A 336 -5.42 -35.78 40.35
CA LEU A 336 -4.54 -35.23 39.36
C LEU A 336 -3.89 -36.34 38.53
N THR A 337 -4.12 -36.35 37.24
CA THR A 337 -3.62 -37.38 36.32
C THR A 337 -3.23 -36.76 35.00
N ALA A 338 -2.03 -37.04 34.54
CA ALA A 338 -1.59 -36.62 33.21
C ALA A 338 -2.36 -37.36 32.11
N ARG A 339 -2.73 -36.69 31.06
CA ARG A 339 -3.50 -37.22 29.94
C ARG A 339 -2.85 -36.84 28.61
N GLY A 340 -3.00 -37.73 27.63
CA GLY A 340 -2.62 -37.47 26.24
C GLY A 340 -3.76 -36.93 25.37
N TYR A 341 -4.93 -36.64 25.96
CA TYR A 341 -6.12 -36.28 25.21
C TYR A 341 -5.88 -35.20 24.15
N THR A 342 -6.36 -35.50 22.95
CA THR A 342 -6.33 -34.58 21.80
C THR A 342 -7.76 -34.32 21.38
N GLU A 343 -8.13 -33.05 21.29
CA GLU A 343 -9.46 -32.66 20.81
C GLU A 343 -9.32 -31.60 19.73
N GLU A 344 -10.06 -31.76 18.64
CA GLU A 344 -10.15 -30.80 17.54
C GLU A 344 -11.42 -29.97 17.66
N TYR A 345 -11.30 -28.66 17.48
CA TYR A 345 -12.40 -27.71 17.37
C TYR A 345 -12.67 -27.36 15.91
N ASP A 346 -13.91 -27.56 15.46
CA ASP A 346 -14.36 -27.29 14.09
C ASP A 346 -14.96 -25.88 13.88
N GLY A 347 -14.90 -25.03 14.90
CA GLY A 347 -15.58 -23.71 14.93
C GLY A 347 -16.91 -23.73 15.67
N THR A 348 -17.42 -24.93 16.04
CA THR A 348 -18.71 -25.10 16.71
C THR A 348 -18.60 -26.04 17.91
N SER A 349 -17.91 -27.17 17.75
CA SER A 349 -17.81 -28.24 18.75
C SER A 349 -16.40 -28.80 18.81
N TRP A 350 -16.11 -29.43 19.95
CA TRP A 350 -14.90 -30.23 20.15
C TRP A 350 -15.15 -31.69 19.83
N THR A 351 -14.25 -32.30 19.07
CA THR A 351 -14.25 -33.73 18.76
C THR A 351 -13.01 -34.38 19.33
N GLU A 352 -13.16 -35.51 20.01
CA GLU A 352 -12.05 -36.28 20.54
C GLU A 352 -11.32 -37.02 19.41
N GLU A 353 -10.01 -36.90 19.39
CA GLU A 353 -9.10 -37.45 18.39
C GLU A 353 -8.15 -38.47 19.05
N THR A 354 -7.22 -39.03 18.27
CA THR A 354 -6.20 -39.94 18.78
C THR A 354 -5.32 -39.26 19.81
N ASP A 355 -5.16 -39.87 20.99
CA ASP A 355 -4.33 -39.34 22.08
C ASP A 355 -2.84 -39.26 21.72
N ALA A 356 -2.13 -38.31 22.30
CA ALA A 356 -0.68 -38.28 22.27
C ALA A 356 -0.07 -39.53 22.87
N ASN A 357 1.03 -40.04 22.32
CA ASN A 357 1.65 -41.29 22.72
C ASN A 357 2.08 -41.29 24.19
N GLN A 358 2.48 -40.12 24.72
CA GLN A 358 2.85 -39.97 26.13
C GLN A 358 1.87 -39.02 26.87
N SER A 359 1.23 -39.53 27.92
CA SER A 359 0.36 -38.75 28.80
C SER A 359 1.19 -37.77 29.64
N ARG A 360 0.93 -36.47 29.50
CA ARG A 360 1.64 -35.38 30.21
C ARG A 360 0.81 -34.12 30.27
N GLY A 361 1.12 -33.24 31.22
CA GLY A 361 0.49 -31.93 31.32
C GLY A 361 1.52 -30.82 31.44
N GLN A 362 1.07 -29.56 31.50
CA GLN A 362 1.96 -28.39 31.40
C GLN A 362 2.93 -28.47 30.22
N THR A 363 2.47 -29.08 29.16
CA THR A 363 3.19 -29.18 27.88
C THR A 363 3.29 -27.84 27.21
N SER A 364 4.17 -27.73 26.25
CA SER A 364 4.17 -26.64 25.29
C SER A 364 3.81 -27.16 23.92
N GLY A 365 3.11 -26.38 23.13
CA GLY A 365 2.66 -26.82 21.83
C GLY A 365 2.40 -25.67 20.88
N THR A 366 2.62 -25.93 19.61
CA THR A 366 2.38 -24.99 18.52
C THR A 366 1.85 -25.73 17.30
N GLY A 367 1.37 -25.00 16.30
CA GLY A 367 0.90 -25.57 15.05
C GLY A 367 0.24 -24.55 14.16
N THR A 368 0.07 -24.89 12.91
CA THR A 368 -0.54 -24.02 11.89
C THR A 368 -2.01 -24.31 11.64
N SER A 369 -2.53 -25.45 12.13
CA SER A 369 -3.91 -25.87 11.93
C SER A 369 -4.29 -26.95 12.91
N SER A 370 -5.57 -27.33 12.94
CA SER A 370 -6.07 -28.50 13.67
C SER A 370 -5.47 -29.84 13.14
N THR A 371 -4.93 -29.85 11.95
CA THR A 371 -4.30 -31.03 11.32
C THR A 371 -2.77 -31.01 11.34
N ALA A 372 -2.15 -30.02 11.99
CA ALA A 372 -0.69 -29.90 12.04
C ALA A 372 -0.26 -29.29 13.39
N GLY A 373 0.02 -30.13 14.35
CA GLY A 373 0.43 -29.76 15.71
C GLY A 373 1.80 -30.30 16.11
N LEU A 374 2.47 -29.59 16.99
CA LEU A 374 3.70 -30.02 17.68
C LEU A 374 3.46 -29.93 19.17
N LEU A 375 3.76 -30.99 19.91
CA LEU A 375 3.66 -31.08 21.37
C LEU A 375 5.00 -31.47 21.95
N TYR A 376 5.54 -30.70 22.88
CA TYR A 376 6.86 -30.95 23.44
C TYR A 376 6.96 -30.65 24.93
N GLY A 377 7.87 -31.37 25.60
CA GLY A 377 8.10 -31.25 27.03
C GLY A 377 6.87 -31.62 27.87
N GLY A 378 6.77 -31.03 29.02
CA GLY A 378 5.68 -31.27 29.98
C GLY A 378 6.10 -32.09 31.18
N GLU A 379 5.13 -32.45 32.00
CA GLU A 379 5.31 -33.21 33.22
C GLU A 379 4.39 -34.43 33.26
N THR A 380 4.94 -35.59 33.65
CA THR A 380 4.16 -36.80 33.91
C THR A 380 3.54 -36.75 35.31
N TYR A 381 2.44 -37.52 35.52
CA TYR A 381 1.79 -37.70 36.82
C TYR A 381 1.06 -39.05 36.86
N PRO A 382 1.06 -39.86 37.96
CA PRO A 382 1.30 -39.44 39.36
C PRO A 382 2.76 -39.41 39.83
N SER A 383 3.70 -39.79 39.01
CA SER A 383 5.14 -39.65 39.33
C SER A 383 5.67 -38.40 38.61
N PRO A 384 5.73 -37.23 39.31
CA PRO A 384 6.11 -35.98 38.67
C PRO A 384 7.54 -36.00 38.13
N ALA A 385 7.67 -35.90 36.81
CA ALA A 385 8.95 -35.78 36.11
C ALA A 385 8.79 -34.97 34.84
N ASN A 386 9.68 -33.96 34.66
CA ASN A 386 9.75 -33.26 33.39
C ASN A 386 10.30 -34.19 32.31
N VAL A 387 9.78 -34.06 31.10
CA VAL A 387 10.15 -34.90 29.97
C VAL A 387 10.75 -34.10 28.81
N THR A 388 11.50 -34.78 27.97
CA THR A 388 12.08 -34.26 26.72
C THR A 388 11.23 -34.58 25.50
N SER A 389 10.23 -35.44 25.65
CA SER A 389 9.43 -36.00 24.54
C SER A 389 8.81 -34.91 23.68
N THR A 390 8.93 -35.10 22.36
CA THR A 390 8.36 -34.26 21.35
C THR A 390 7.61 -35.08 20.34
N GLU A 391 6.37 -34.72 20.05
CA GLU A 391 5.48 -35.44 19.15
C GLU A 391 4.85 -34.45 18.14
N THR A 392 4.67 -34.92 16.91
CA THR A 392 3.96 -34.18 15.85
C THR A 392 2.62 -34.82 15.54
N TRP A 393 1.61 -33.99 15.33
CA TRP A 393 0.25 -34.35 14.90
C TRP A 393 0.08 -34.07 13.41
N ASN A 394 -0.47 -35.04 12.66
CA ASN A 394 -0.70 -34.98 11.22
C ASN A 394 -2.19 -34.89 10.81
N GLY A 395 -3.08 -34.68 11.77
CA GLY A 395 -4.52 -34.65 11.55
C GLY A 395 -5.22 -36.00 11.83
N SER A 396 -4.46 -37.06 12.15
CA SER A 396 -5.04 -38.38 12.48
C SER A 396 -4.23 -39.17 13.49
N SER A 397 -2.95 -38.92 13.63
CA SER A 397 -2.06 -39.69 14.53
C SER A 397 -0.88 -38.82 15.00
N TRP A 398 -0.34 -39.22 16.16
CA TRP A 398 0.87 -38.68 16.74
C TRP A 398 2.09 -39.51 16.36
N THR A 399 3.19 -38.82 16.06
CA THR A 399 4.49 -39.44 15.76
C THR A 399 5.56 -38.79 16.64
N GLU A 400 6.34 -39.61 17.35
CA GLU A 400 7.52 -39.14 18.09
C GLU A 400 8.58 -38.62 17.12
N VAL A 401 9.18 -37.51 17.50
CA VAL A 401 10.26 -36.84 16.75
C VAL A 401 11.43 -36.61 17.68
N ASN A 402 12.46 -35.86 17.21
CA ASN A 402 13.64 -35.56 18.03
C ASN A 402 13.26 -34.90 19.36
N GLU A 403 13.76 -35.42 20.44
CA GLU A 403 13.51 -34.95 21.78
C GLU A 403 14.19 -33.59 22.06
N LEU A 404 13.68 -32.90 23.07
CA LEU A 404 14.35 -31.70 23.61
C LEU A 404 15.68 -32.06 24.23
N ASN A 405 16.68 -31.20 24.12
CA ASN A 405 17.99 -31.38 24.76
C ASN A 405 17.91 -31.37 26.30
N VAL A 406 16.91 -30.70 26.85
CA VAL A 406 16.69 -30.56 28.29
C VAL A 406 15.20 -30.76 28.58
N ALA A 407 14.89 -31.58 29.57
CA ALA A 407 13.54 -31.80 30.03
C ALA A 407 12.96 -30.51 30.66
N GLY A 408 11.74 -30.14 30.29
CA GLY A 408 11.10 -28.91 30.78
C GLY A 408 9.59 -28.95 30.67
N ARG A 409 8.91 -28.04 31.39
CA ARG A 409 7.46 -27.84 31.35
C ARG A 409 7.12 -26.36 31.35
N GLY A 410 5.92 -26.01 30.88
CA GLY A 410 5.45 -24.62 30.87
C GLY A 410 6.34 -23.67 30.07
N MET A 411 6.98 -24.17 29.02
CA MET A 411 7.89 -23.39 28.19
C MET A 411 7.09 -22.44 27.27
N GLY A 412 7.70 -21.34 26.88
CA GLY A 412 7.13 -20.49 25.83
C GLY A 412 7.04 -21.22 24.49
N ASN A 413 6.10 -20.83 23.66
CA ASN A 413 5.88 -21.45 22.34
C ASN A 413 5.61 -20.38 21.27
N CYS A 414 6.24 -20.53 20.14
CA CYS A 414 5.91 -19.82 18.91
C CYS A 414 6.39 -20.61 17.69
N GLY A 415 5.82 -20.30 16.54
CA GLY A 415 6.23 -20.93 15.29
C GLY A 415 5.25 -21.94 14.72
N THR A 416 5.76 -22.79 13.86
CA THR A 416 5.02 -23.82 13.13
C THR A 416 5.54 -25.22 13.51
N THR A 417 4.92 -26.28 13.01
CA THR A 417 5.39 -27.66 13.24
C THR A 417 6.79 -27.95 12.70
N ILE A 418 7.28 -27.16 11.75
CA ILE A 418 8.61 -27.31 11.13
C ILE A 418 9.60 -26.22 11.52
N ALA A 419 9.16 -25.17 12.22
CA ALA A 419 9.97 -24.04 12.67
C ALA A 419 9.39 -23.49 14.00
N ALA A 420 9.57 -24.23 15.09
CA ALA A 420 9.14 -23.83 16.43
C ALA A 420 10.34 -23.31 17.27
N LEU A 421 10.07 -22.31 18.11
CA LEU A 421 10.98 -21.75 19.10
C LEU A 421 10.36 -21.85 20.49
#